data_77d2c05ffe1ee43babbf52f45b6736ef
#
_entry.id   77d2c05ffe1ee43babbf52f45b6736ef
#
_cell.length_a   1.000
_cell.length_b   1.000
_cell.length_c   1.000
_cell.angle_alpha   90.00
_cell.angle_beta   90.00
_cell.angle_gamma   90.00
#
_symmetry.space_group_name_H-M   'P 1'
#
loop_
_entity.id
_entity.type
_entity.pdbx_description
1 polymer ?
#
loop_
_entity_poly.entity_id
_entity_poly.type
_entity_poly.pdbx_seq_one_letter_code
_entity_poly.pdbx_strand_id
1 'polypeptide(L)'
;MSYKFPENIQRGILNLAKNEQHFIVQTQNIIQAEYFESEAHQQIYTSILEYFRKFHKLPNDDVIVEYCVRNKADASEIREELEEIATLDESYRDNPDYYLDITESFAKRESLKDAIRDSIELIEQERLEEVEEIVRKALLVSRHIDIGKEYFSTMIERYKNKEDGGVVKYPTVLKTITANLEGGNSPKELCYVVAPPGVGKSLYLVNQAVTRYRDLPTPGGATT
;
A
#
# COMPACT_ATOMS: atom_id res chain seq x y z
N MET A 1 20.83 -8.79 20.37
CA MET A 1 21.48 -8.59 19.04
C MET A 1 20.50 -7.78 18.19
N SER A 2 20.84 -6.53 17.88
CA SER A 2 20.06 -5.74 16.92
C SER A 2 20.33 -6.32 15.53
N TYR A 3 19.32 -6.89 14.87
CA TYR A 3 19.45 -7.28 13.47
C TYR A 3 19.46 -5.98 12.66
N LYS A 4 20.60 -5.64 12.12
CA LYS A 4 20.73 -4.55 11.17
C LYS A 4 20.43 -5.08 9.77
N PHE A 5 19.71 -4.32 9.00
CA PHE A 5 19.50 -4.64 7.58
C PHE A 5 20.87 -4.54 6.88
N PRO A 6 21.30 -5.58 6.16
CA PRO A 6 22.60 -5.54 5.48
C PRO A 6 22.68 -4.34 4.55
N GLU A 7 23.79 -3.65 4.55
CA GLU A 7 24.04 -2.46 3.73
C GLU A 7 23.79 -2.74 2.23
N ASN A 8 24.18 -3.92 1.77
CA ASN A 8 23.90 -4.36 0.40
C ASN A 8 22.40 -4.37 0.04
N ILE A 9 21.52 -4.67 0.99
CA ILE A 9 20.07 -4.62 0.75
C ILE A 9 19.61 -3.17 0.65
N GLN A 10 20.12 -2.28 1.50
CA GLN A 10 19.80 -0.85 1.43
C GLN A 10 20.25 -0.25 0.09
N ARG A 11 21.46 -0.57 -0.38
CA ARG A 11 21.96 -0.20 -1.70
C ARG A 11 21.09 -0.80 -2.82
N GLY A 12 20.65 -2.05 -2.69
CA GLY A 12 19.73 -2.69 -3.63
C GLY A 12 18.39 -1.96 -3.74
N ILE A 13 17.82 -1.53 -2.62
CA ILE A 13 16.60 -0.71 -2.59
C ILE A 13 16.82 0.62 -3.30
N LEU A 14 17.95 1.30 -3.07
CA LEU A 14 18.29 2.55 -3.74
C LEU A 14 18.51 2.36 -5.24
N ASN A 15 19.16 1.26 -5.65
CA ASN A 15 19.33 0.91 -7.06
C ASN A 15 18.00 0.75 -7.76
N LEU A 16 17.06 -0.01 -7.17
CA LEU A 16 15.72 -0.17 -7.71
C LEU A 16 14.92 1.13 -7.71
N ALA A 17 14.99 1.93 -6.66
CA ALA A 17 14.31 3.23 -6.59
C ALA A 17 14.81 4.20 -7.67
N LYS A 18 16.11 4.12 -8.03
CA LYS A 18 16.74 4.95 -9.06
C LYS A 18 16.40 4.49 -10.49
N ASN A 19 16.29 3.19 -10.72
CA ASN A 19 16.22 2.63 -12.07
C ASN A 19 14.83 2.12 -12.46
N GLU A 20 13.97 1.76 -11.48
CA GLU A 20 12.68 1.11 -11.74
C GLU A 20 11.52 1.99 -11.28
N GLN A 21 10.82 2.63 -12.25
CA GLN A 21 9.70 3.51 -11.94
C GLN A 21 8.57 2.78 -11.20
N HIS A 22 8.32 1.52 -11.54
CA HIS A 22 7.30 0.71 -10.87
C HIS A 22 7.62 0.52 -9.38
N PHE A 23 8.90 0.31 -9.06
CA PHE A 23 9.35 0.14 -7.69
C PHE A 23 9.11 1.39 -6.85
N ILE A 24 9.51 2.58 -7.34
CA ILE A 24 9.33 3.83 -6.59
C ILE A 24 7.83 4.17 -6.39
N VAL A 25 6.98 3.87 -7.39
CA VAL A 25 5.53 4.08 -7.26
C VAL A 25 4.95 3.26 -6.11
N GLN A 26 5.38 2.01 -5.94
CA GLN A 26 4.89 1.13 -4.89
C GLN A 26 5.47 1.44 -3.50
N THR A 27 6.70 1.94 -3.45
CA THR A 27 7.45 2.08 -2.20
C THR A 27 7.49 3.49 -1.62
N GLN A 28 7.18 4.53 -2.41
CA GLN A 28 7.26 5.94 -2.01
C GLN A 28 6.43 6.33 -0.78
N ASN A 29 5.41 5.55 -0.44
CA ASN A 29 4.52 5.82 0.70
C ASN A 29 4.86 4.98 1.93
N ILE A 30 5.77 4.00 1.81
CA ILE A 30 6.13 3.09 2.89
C ILE A 30 7.57 3.25 3.36
N ILE A 31 8.48 3.72 2.48
CA ILE A 31 9.87 4.00 2.85
C ILE A 31 9.98 5.48 3.20
N GLN A 32 10.63 5.75 4.33
CA GLN A 32 11.09 7.06 4.73
C GLN A 32 12.62 7.11 4.61
N ALA A 33 13.17 8.28 4.30
CA ALA A 33 14.62 8.43 4.13
C ALA A 33 15.37 8.06 5.43
N GLU A 34 14.78 8.38 6.58
CA GLU A 34 15.31 8.13 7.91
C GLU A 34 15.49 6.64 8.23
N TYR A 35 14.89 5.74 7.45
CA TYR A 35 15.06 4.29 7.62
C TYR A 35 16.45 3.80 7.16
N PHE A 36 17.13 4.55 6.31
CA PHE A 36 18.48 4.23 5.88
C PHE A 36 19.50 4.61 6.96
N GLU A 37 20.52 3.77 7.17
CA GLU A 37 21.54 4.00 8.21
C GLU A 37 22.54 5.08 7.82
N SER A 38 22.90 5.16 6.53
CA SER A 38 23.86 6.15 6.01
C SER A 38 23.15 7.45 5.65
N GLU A 39 23.74 8.58 6.05
CA GLU A 39 23.26 9.92 5.67
C GLU A 39 23.28 10.11 4.14
N ALA A 40 24.29 9.56 3.47
CA ALA A 40 24.38 9.57 2.01
C ALA A 40 23.17 8.83 1.37
N HIS A 41 22.81 7.65 1.90
CA HIS A 41 21.64 6.90 1.44
C HIS A 41 20.33 7.67 1.65
N GLN A 42 20.17 8.32 2.81
CA GLN A 42 19.01 9.15 3.13
C GLN A 42 18.85 10.29 2.11
N GLN A 43 19.94 10.96 1.81
CA GLN A 43 19.94 12.09 0.87
C GLN A 43 19.72 11.66 -0.58
N ILE A 44 20.30 10.53 -1.00
CA ILE A 44 20.06 9.94 -2.33
C ILE A 44 18.56 9.59 -2.47
N TYR A 45 18.01 8.87 -1.49
CA TYR A 45 16.59 8.49 -1.54
C TYR A 45 15.65 9.71 -1.55
N THR A 46 15.91 10.69 -0.69
CA THR A 46 15.16 11.95 -0.64
C THR A 46 15.18 12.64 -2.00
N SER A 47 16.36 12.75 -2.62
CA SER A 47 16.52 13.39 -3.93
C SER A 47 15.74 12.66 -5.03
N ILE A 48 15.77 11.33 -5.06
CA ILE A 48 15.01 10.52 -6.00
C ILE A 48 13.51 10.77 -5.81
N LEU A 49 13.04 10.75 -4.57
CA LEU A 49 11.63 10.90 -4.24
C LEU A 49 11.09 12.31 -4.56
N GLU A 50 11.84 13.37 -4.22
CA GLU A 50 11.47 14.75 -4.52
C GLU A 50 11.39 14.99 -6.04
N TYR A 51 12.39 14.50 -6.77
CA TYR A 51 12.40 14.62 -8.23
C TYR A 51 11.22 13.87 -8.84
N PHE A 52 10.99 12.63 -8.41
CA PHE A 52 9.89 11.81 -8.90
C PHE A 52 8.52 12.44 -8.63
N ARG A 53 8.30 12.96 -7.42
CA ARG A 53 7.05 13.67 -7.07
C ARG A 53 6.79 14.89 -7.93
N LYS A 54 7.85 15.61 -8.32
CA LYS A 54 7.74 16.83 -9.11
C LYS A 54 7.58 16.58 -10.61
N PHE A 55 8.30 15.61 -11.16
CA PHE A 55 8.41 15.41 -12.60
C PHE A 55 7.79 14.11 -13.10
N HIS A 56 7.40 13.21 -12.21
CA HIS A 56 6.91 11.84 -12.52
C HIS A 56 7.88 11.03 -13.40
N LYS A 57 9.17 11.29 -13.24
CA LYS A 57 10.28 10.62 -13.93
C LYS A 57 11.39 10.34 -12.94
N LEU A 58 12.21 9.33 -13.23
CA LEU A 58 13.38 9.03 -12.42
C LEU A 58 14.53 9.99 -12.78
N PRO A 59 15.30 10.48 -11.79
CA PRO A 59 16.48 11.31 -12.01
C PRO A 59 17.66 10.47 -12.50
N ASN A 60 18.57 11.08 -13.25
CA ASN A 60 19.90 10.53 -13.50
C ASN A 60 20.87 10.89 -12.34
N ASP A 61 22.06 10.28 -12.34
CA ASP A 61 23.04 10.45 -11.25
C ASP A 61 23.46 11.91 -11.05
N ASP A 62 23.68 12.67 -12.15
CA ASP A 62 24.05 14.08 -12.05
C ASP A 62 22.95 14.93 -11.40
N VAL A 63 21.70 14.62 -11.66
CA VAL A 63 20.55 15.29 -11.02
C VAL A 63 20.46 14.92 -9.54
N ILE A 64 20.69 13.66 -9.18
CA ILE A 64 20.74 13.23 -7.76
C ILE A 64 21.81 14.01 -7.02
N VAL A 65 23.04 14.05 -7.57
CA VAL A 65 24.16 14.80 -6.98
C VAL A 65 23.82 16.28 -6.82
N GLU A 66 23.21 16.91 -7.85
CA GLU A 66 22.80 18.31 -7.78
C GLU A 66 21.79 18.56 -6.64
N TYR A 67 20.78 17.69 -6.48
CA TYR A 67 19.80 17.80 -5.40
C TYR A 67 20.44 17.61 -4.02
N CYS A 68 21.35 16.63 -3.88
CA CYS A 68 22.07 16.39 -2.62
C CYS A 68 22.96 17.59 -2.24
N VAL A 69 23.67 18.16 -3.21
CA VAL A 69 24.52 19.35 -2.96
C VAL A 69 23.70 20.58 -2.55
N ARG A 70 22.52 20.76 -3.10
CA ARG A 70 21.57 21.82 -2.65
C ARG A 70 21.19 21.63 -1.18
N ASN A 71 21.14 20.39 -0.71
CA ASN A 71 20.85 20.02 0.67
C ASN A 71 22.12 19.92 1.55
N LYS A 72 23.24 20.50 1.07
CA LYS A 72 24.55 20.59 1.76
C LYS A 72 25.30 19.27 1.89
N ALA A 73 25.02 18.27 1.06
CA ALA A 73 25.81 17.06 0.97
C ALA A 73 27.17 17.28 0.32
N ASP A 74 28.13 16.42 0.63
CA ASP A 74 29.39 16.36 -0.09
C ASP A 74 29.20 15.64 -1.43
N ALA A 75 29.50 16.35 -2.54
CA ALA A 75 29.32 15.81 -3.89
C ALA A 75 30.22 14.59 -4.16
N SER A 76 31.41 14.51 -3.54
CA SER A 76 32.34 13.39 -3.71
C SER A 76 31.81 12.12 -3.04
N GLU A 77 31.30 12.24 -1.82
CA GLU A 77 30.70 11.13 -1.07
C GLU A 77 29.46 10.57 -1.80
N ILE A 78 28.58 11.45 -2.28
CA ILE A 78 27.38 11.03 -3.02
C ILE A 78 27.75 10.33 -4.33
N ARG A 79 28.78 10.80 -5.07
CA ARG A 79 29.23 10.14 -6.30
C ARG A 79 29.83 8.76 -6.03
N GLU A 80 30.67 8.64 -5.02
CA GLU A 80 31.26 7.36 -4.62
C GLU A 80 30.15 6.34 -4.26
N GLU A 81 29.16 6.75 -3.48
CA GLU A 81 28.05 5.89 -3.10
C GLU A 81 27.19 5.51 -4.31
N LEU A 82 26.94 6.43 -5.25
CA LEU A 82 26.19 6.11 -6.49
C LEU A 82 26.97 5.14 -7.40
N GLU A 83 28.29 5.21 -7.43
CA GLU A 83 29.14 4.25 -8.14
C GLU A 83 29.05 2.87 -7.47
N GLU A 84 29.11 2.79 -6.14
CA GLU A 84 28.94 1.53 -5.41
C GLU A 84 27.55 0.92 -5.63
N ILE A 85 26.50 1.74 -5.62
CA ILE A 85 25.14 1.30 -5.95
C ILE A 85 25.05 0.76 -7.39
N ALA A 86 25.76 1.38 -8.33
CA ALA A 86 25.76 0.97 -9.74
C ALA A 86 26.55 -0.33 -9.98
N THR A 87 27.55 -0.64 -9.16
CA THR A 87 28.36 -1.88 -9.27
C THR A 87 27.65 -3.11 -8.70
N LEU A 88 26.52 -2.95 -8.02
CA LEU A 88 25.76 -4.07 -7.51
C LEU A 88 25.28 -4.97 -8.67
N ASP A 89 25.42 -6.27 -8.47
CA ASP A 89 25.03 -7.31 -9.42
C ASP A 89 23.59 -7.08 -9.91
N GLU A 90 23.36 -7.19 -11.24
CA GLU A 90 22.04 -6.98 -11.86
C GLU A 90 20.98 -7.99 -11.42
N SER A 91 21.34 -8.99 -10.61
CA SER A 91 20.41 -9.95 -9.99
C SER A 91 19.23 -9.31 -9.24
N TYR A 92 19.35 -8.02 -8.87
CA TYR A 92 18.26 -7.24 -8.29
C TYR A 92 17.08 -7.05 -9.27
N ARG A 93 17.36 -7.00 -10.57
CA ARG A 93 16.35 -6.84 -11.60
C ARG A 93 15.62 -8.13 -11.96
N ASP A 94 16.26 -9.27 -11.70
CA ASP A 94 15.71 -10.58 -12.07
C ASP A 94 14.52 -10.99 -11.19
N ASN A 95 14.40 -10.42 -9.98
CA ASN A 95 13.30 -10.73 -9.08
C ASN A 95 12.78 -9.49 -8.31
N PRO A 96 12.12 -8.55 -9.01
CA PRO A 96 11.64 -7.30 -8.41
C PRO A 96 10.63 -7.52 -7.27
N ASP A 97 9.80 -8.56 -7.37
CA ASP A 97 8.81 -8.88 -6.33
C ASP A 97 9.47 -9.28 -5.01
N TYR A 98 10.58 -10.02 -5.06
CA TYR A 98 11.35 -10.38 -3.87
C TYR A 98 11.90 -9.13 -3.16
N TYR A 99 12.40 -8.15 -3.91
CA TYR A 99 12.89 -6.91 -3.33
C TYR A 99 11.77 -6.01 -2.81
N LEU A 100 10.60 -6.04 -3.44
CA LEU A 100 9.42 -5.37 -2.90
C LEU A 100 9.01 -5.96 -1.55
N ASP A 101 9.02 -7.29 -1.38
CA ASP A 101 8.71 -7.96 -0.11
C ASP A 101 9.74 -7.66 0.98
N ILE A 102 11.04 -7.68 0.62
CA ILE A 102 12.12 -7.28 1.55
C ILE A 102 11.96 -5.82 1.95
N THR A 103 11.67 -4.95 1.01
CA THR A 103 11.49 -3.52 1.25
C THR A 103 10.31 -3.24 2.18
N GLU A 104 9.19 -3.92 1.98
CA GLU A 104 8.04 -3.83 2.89
C GLU A 104 8.40 -4.31 4.31
N SER A 105 9.12 -5.42 4.40
CA SER A 105 9.58 -5.97 5.69
C SER A 105 10.56 -5.02 6.39
N PHE A 106 11.43 -4.37 5.62
CA PHE A 106 12.35 -3.33 6.09
C PHE A 106 11.58 -2.14 6.63
N ALA A 107 10.69 -1.55 5.83
CA ALA A 107 9.91 -0.39 6.21
C ALA A 107 9.03 -0.65 7.46
N LYS A 108 8.38 -1.80 7.52
CA LYS A 108 7.61 -2.24 8.70
C LYS A 108 8.44 -2.30 9.97
N ARG A 109 9.65 -2.85 9.86
CA ARG A 109 10.55 -2.99 11.00
C ARG A 109 11.05 -1.63 11.50
N GLU A 110 11.48 -0.75 10.59
CA GLU A 110 11.97 0.57 10.96
C GLU A 110 10.84 1.43 11.54
N SER A 111 9.67 1.43 10.89
CA SER A 111 8.48 2.13 11.43
C SER A 111 8.09 1.63 12.83
N LEU A 112 8.21 0.32 13.09
CA LEU A 112 7.91 -0.22 14.42
C LEU A 112 8.98 0.17 15.44
N LYS A 113 10.26 0.25 15.07
CA LYS A 113 11.34 0.74 15.95
C LYS A 113 11.10 2.19 16.36
N ASP A 114 10.74 3.05 15.39
CA ASP A 114 10.43 4.44 15.64
C ASP A 114 9.21 4.58 16.54
N ALA A 115 8.13 3.83 16.25
CA ALA A 115 6.94 3.79 17.07
C ALA A 115 7.22 3.38 18.53
N ILE A 116 8.11 2.40 18.74
CA ILE A 116 8.54 1.98 20.10
C ILE A 116 9.34 3.09 20.78
N ARG A 117 10.25 3.76 20.05
CA ARG A 117 11.04 4.87 20.59
C ARG A 117 10.14 6.02 21.03
N ASP A 118 9.23 6.45 20.18
CA ASP A 118 8.28 7.53 20.47
C ASP A 118 7.31 7.14 21.59
N SER A 119 6.96 5.85 21.68
CA SER A 119 6.09 5.34 22.74
C SER A 119 6.70 5.48 24.13
N ILE A 120 8.02 5.44 24.28
CA ILE A 120 8.68 5.60 25.59
C ILE A 120 8.36 6.99 26.17
N GLU A 121 8.51 8.04 25.35
CA GLU A 121 8.21 9.41 25.80
C GLU A 121 6.72 9.60 26.13
N LEU A 122 5.82 8.97 25.36
CA LEU A 122 4.37 9.05 25.58
C LEU A 122 3.95 8.29 26.85
N ILE A 123 4.58 7.17 27.15
CA ILE A 123 4.35 6.39 28.39
C ILE A 123 4.76 7.22 29.61
N GLU A 124 5.90 7.92 29.55
CA GLU A 124 6.34 8.81 30.63
C GLU A 124 5.38 9.99 30.86
N GLN A 125 4.64 10.38 29.81
CA GLN A 125 3.61 11.42 29.85
C GLN A 125 2.21 10.88 30.18
N GLU A 126 2.05 9.60 30.48
CA GLU A 126 0.77 8.89 30.74
C GLU A 126 -0.24 8.95 29.56
N ARG A 127 0.25 9.14 28.32
CA ARG A 127 -0.58 9.27 27.09
C ARG A 127 -0.73 7.91 26.38
N LEU A 128 -1.33 6.94 27.04
CA LEU A 128 -1.39 5.54 26.59
C LEU A 128 -2.23 5.33 25.32
N GLU A 129 -3.27 6.13 25.12
CA GLU A 129 -4.12 6.03 23.91
C GLU A 129 -3.33 6.39 22.63
N GLU A 130 -2.40 7.33 22.72
CA GLU A 130 -1.55 7.72 21.60
C GLU A 130 -0.49 6.67 21.28
N VAL A 131 -0.01 5.95 22.29
CA VAL A 131 0.88 4.80 22.10
C VAL A 131 0.21 3.72 21.25
N GLU A 132 -1.05 3.37 21.56
CA GLU A 132 -1.80 2.40 20.75
C GLU A 132 -1.93 2.84 19.29
N GLU A 133 -2.24 4.12 19.07
CA GLU A 133 -2.41 4.68 17.73
C GLU A 133 -1.11 4.64 16.91
N ILE A 134 0.02 5.02 17.50
CA ILE A 134 1.33 5.03 16.84
C ILE A 134 1.76 3.60 16.48
N VAL A 135 1.69 2.67 17.43
CA VAL A 135 2.05 1.26 17.19
C VAL A 135 1.14 0.64 16.14
N ARG A 136 -0.16 0.92 16.18
CA ARG A 136 -1.10 0.43 15.16
C ARG A 136 -0.77 0.98 13.77
N LYS A 137 -0.44 2.27 13.65
CA LYS A 137 -0.01 2.87 12.38
C LYS A 137 1.25 2.21 11.84
N ALA A 138 2.25 1.95 12.70
CA ALA A 138 3.48 1.29 12.31
C ALA A 138 3.27 -0.14 11.79
N LEU A 139 2.34 -0.89 12.39
CA LEU A 139 1.99 -2.24 11.94
C LEU A 139 1.22 -2.25 10.61
N LEU A 140 0.54 -1.15 10.26
CA LEU A 140 -0.21 -1.01 9.01
C LEU A 140 0.67 -0.56 7.83
N VAL A 141 1.95 -0.29 8.04
CA VAL A 141 2.88 0.01 6.96
C VAL A 141 2.90 -1.18 6.00
N SER A 142 2.38 -0.98 4.80
CA SER A 142 2.27 -2.00 3.76
C SER A 142 2.18 -1.33 2.39
N ARG A 143 2.78 -1.96 1.38
CA ARG A 143 2.60 -1.54 -0.02
C ARG A 143 1.17 -1.77 -0.53
N HIS A 144 0.41 -2.62 0.15
CA HIS A 144 -1.01 -2.84 -0.14
C HIS A 144 -1.89 -1.69 0.39
N ILE A 145 -1.57 -0.45 0.03
CA ILE A 145 -2.64 0.51 -0.17
C ILE A 145 -3.31 0.01 -1.45
N ASP A 146 -4.48 -0.58 -1.31
CA ASP A 146 -5.30 -1.01 -2.45
C ASP A 146 -5.71 0.24 -3.25
N ILE A 147 -4.78 0.75 -4.07
CA ILE A 147 -5.01 1.91 -4.97
C ILE A 147 -5.91 1.47 -6.14
N GLY A 148 -6.49 0.30 -6.02
CA GLY A 148 -7.26 -0.35 -7.07
C GLY A 148 -6.40 -1.26 -7.94
N LYS A 149 -7.07 -2.23 -8.53
CA LYS A 149 -6.42 -3.18 -9.45
C LYS A 149 -6.24 -2.51 -10.80
N GLU A 150 -5.08 -2.65 -11.38
CA GLU A 150 -4.87 -2.20 -12.75
C GLU A 150 -5.86 -2.91 -13.68
N TYR A 151 -6.63 -2.12 -14.43
CA TYR A 151 -7.79 -2.63 -15.17
C TYR A 151 -7.41 -3.67 -16.21
N PHE A 152 -6.35 -3.46 -16.96
CA PHE A 152 -5.96 -4.33 -18.07
C PHE A 152 -5.18 -5.57 -17.62
N SER A 153 -4.23 -5.45 -16.69
CA SER A 153 -3.43 -6.58 -16.20
C SER A 153 -4.27 -7.63 -15.45
N THR A 154 -5.30 -7.18 -14.73
CA THR A 154 -6.19 -8.06 -13.96
C THR A 154 -7.46 -8.48 -14.73
N MET A 155 -7.59 -8.10 -16.01
CA MET A 155 -8.79 -8.37 -16.81
C MET A 155 -9.10 -9.86 -16.93
N ILE A 156 -8.10 -10.68 -17.24
CA ILE A 156 -8.25 -12.14 -17.40
C ILE A 156 -8.64 -12.80 -16.07
N GLU A 157 -8.00 -12.40 -14.98
CA GLU A 157 -8.31 -12.91 -13.64
C GLU A 157 -9.74 -12.57 -13.22
N ARG A 158 -10.18 -11.33 -13.47
CA ARG A 158 -11.54 -10.89 -13.19
C ARG A 158 -12.59 -11.63 -14.05
N TYR A 159 -12.23 -11.93 -15.30
CA TYR A 159 -13.11 -12.68 -16.20
C TYR A 159 -13.29 -14.12 -15.70
N LYS A 160 -12.19 -14.79 -15.32
CA LYS A 160 -12.22 -16.13 -14.73
C LYS A 160 -13.01 -16.17 -13.42
N ASN A 161 -12.78 -15.20 -12.52
CA ASN A 161 -13.52 -15.11 -11.25
C ASN A 161 -15.01 -14.85 -11.46
N LYS A 162 -15.40 -14.22 -12.57
CA LYS A 162 -16.81 -14.01 -12.94
C LYS A 162 -17.45 -15.29 -13.48
N GLU A 163 -16.71 -16.09 -14.27
CA GLU A 163 -17.18 -17.38 -14.82
C GLU A 163 -17.27 -18.47 -13.75
N ASP A 164 -16.33 -18.51 -12.80
CA ASP A 164 -16.27 -19.49 -11.69
C ASP A 164 -17.34 -19.25 -10.60
N GLY A 165 -18.29 -18.33 -10.82
CA GLY A 165 -19.41 -18.06 -9.90
C GLY A 165 -19.01 -17.45 -8.56
N GLY A 166 -17.80 -16.89 -8.47
CA GLY A 166 -17.14 -16.47 -7.22
C GLY A 166 -17.75 -15.25 -6.51
N VAL A 167 -18.78 -14.59 -7.04
CA VAL A 167 -19.43 -13.46 -6.36
C VAL A 167 -20.81 -13.86 -5.88
N VAL A 168 -20.93 -14.06 -4.56
CA VAL A 168 -22.23 -14.28 -3.92
C VAL A 168 -23.09 -13.02 -4.14
N LYS A 169 -24.22 -13.17 -4.83
CA LYS A 169 -25.17 -12.08 -5.03
C LYS A 169 -26.38 -12.26 -4.12
N TYR A 170 -26.89 -11.16 -3.62
CA TYR A 170 -28.05 -11.11 -2.75
C TYR A 170 -29.25 -10.54 -3.50
N PRO A 171 -30.36 -11.25 -3.58
CA PRO A 171 -31.53 -10.79 -4.29
C PRO A 171 -32.10 -9.50 -3.69
N THR A 172 -32.73 -8.71 -4.50
CA THR A 172 -33.50 -7.53 -4.07
C THR A 172 -34.94 -7.87 -3.83
N VAL A 173 -35.68 -7.02 -3.08
CA VAL A 173 -37.12 -7.16 -2.86
C VAL A 173 -37.87 -7.17 -4.19
N LEU A 174 -37.37 -6.47 -5.19
CA LEU A 174 -38.02 -6.37 -6.51
C LEU A 174 -37.37 -7.35 -7.49
N LYS A 175 -38.14 -8.37 -7.91
CA LYS A 175 -37.65 -9.41 -8.84
C LYS A 175 -37.09 -8.84 -10.15
N THR A 176 -37.65 -7.75 -10.66
CA THR A 176 -37.20 -7.09 -11.88
C THR A 176 -35.79 -6.51 -11.68
N ILE A 177 -35.52 -5.90 -10.52
CA ILE A 177 -34.18 -5.36 -10.20
C ILE A 177 -33.20 -6.51 -10.01
N THR A 178 -33.59 -7.58 -9.32
CA THR A 178 -32.80 -8.78 -9.17
C THR A 178 -32.36 -9.39 -10.51
N ALA A 179 -33.30 -9.47 -11.45
CA ALA A 179 -33.04 -9.98 -12.80
C ALA A 179 -32.05 -9.07 -13.56
N ASN A 180 -32.30 -7.76 -13.54
CA ASN A 180 -31.40 -6.79 -14.21
C ASN A 180 -30.00 -6.73 -13.63
N LEU A 181 -29.84 -7.07 -12.35
CA LEU A 181 -28.53 -7.18 -11.66
C LEU A 181 -27.95 -8.59 -11.72
N GLU A 182 -28.48 -9.46 -12.57
CA GLU A 182 -27.99 -10.85 -12.74
C GLU A 182 -27.89 -11.63 -11.41
N GLY A 183 -28.91 -11.52 -10.55
CA GLY A 183 -28.96 -12.21 -9.26
C GLY A 183 -29.01 -11.27 -8.03
N GLY A 184 -28.85 -9.99 -8.20
CA GLY A 184 -28.94 -8.99 -7.13
C GLY A 184 -27.66 -8.24 -6.84
N ASN A 185 -27.54 -7.68 -5.64
CA ASN A 185 -26.42 -6.87 -5.23
C ASN A 185 -25.25 -7.74 -4.75
N SER A 186 -24.04 -7.37 -5.10
CA SER A 186 -22.83 -8.02 -4.60
C SER A 186 -22.38 -7.43 -3.24
N PRO A 187 -21.60 -8.15 -2.43
CA PRO A 187 -20.95 -7.59 -1.26
C PRO A 187 -20.06 -6.41 -1.64
N LYS A 188 -19.97 -5.41 -0.76
CA LYS A 188 -19.18 -4.19 -0.95
C LYS A 188 -19.69 -3.23 -2.05
N GLU A 189 -20.85 -3.48 -2.64
CA GLU A 189 -21.51 -2.53 -3.53
C GLU A 189 -22.34 -1.50 -2.75
N LEU A 190 -22.25 -0.24 -3.17
CA LEU A 190 -23.05 0.84 -2.64
C LEU A 190 -24.23 1.12 -3.58
N CYS A 191 -25.46 0.94 -3.09
CA CYS A 191 -26.66 1.19 -3.85
C CYS A 191 -27.40 2.41 -3.30
N TYR A 192 -27.81 3.31 -4.18
CA TYR A 192 -28.62 4.47 -3.86
C TYR A 192 -30.05 4.28 -4.31
N VAL A 193 -30.99 4.55 -3.41
CA VAL A 193 -32.44 4.60 -3.75
C VAL A 193 -32.86 6.06 -3.76
N VAL A 194 -33.13 6.59 -4.97
CA VAL A 194 -33.52 7.98 -5.17
C VAL A 194 -34.98 8.00 -5.59
N ALA A 195 -35.83 8.73 -4.85
CA ALA A 195 -37.21 8.93 -5.15
C ALA A 195 -37.76 10.16 -4.39
N PRO A 196 -38.87 10.77 -4.83
CA PRO A 196 -39.53 11.88 -4.13
C PRO A 196 -39.90 11.56 -2.67
N PRO A 197 -40.14 12.55 -1.80
CA PRO A 197 -40.69 12.31 -0.48
C PRO A 197 -42.01 11.57 -0.51
N GLY A 198 -42.29 10.72 0.47
CA GLY A 198 -43.58 10.03 0.63
C GLY A 198 -43.78 8.77 -0.18
N VAL A 199 -42.90 8.40 -1.11
CA VAL A 199 -43.09 7.22 -2.00
C VAL A 199 -42.65 5.87 -1.40
N GLY A 200 -42.26 5.83 -0.13
CA GLY A 200 -41.95 4.58 0.56
C GLY A 200 -40.48 4.14 0.51
N LYS A 201 -39.51 5.07 0.31
CA LYS A 201 -38.06 4.73 0.33
C LYS A 201 -37.64 3.95 1.55
N SER A 202 -38.04 4.42 2.74
CA SER A 202 -37.71 3.77 4.01
C SER A 202 -38.30 2.36 4.12
N LEU A 203 -39.52 2.19 3.64
CA LEU A 203 -40.18 0.89 3.59
C LEU A 203 -39.45 -0.08 2.66
N TYR A 204 -39.00 0.40 1.49
CA TYR A 204 -38.17 -0.39 0.59
C TYR A 204 -36.89 -0.84 1.25
N LEU A 205 -36.15 0.07 1.92
CA LEU A 205 -34.88 -0.23 2.60
C LEU A 205 -35.09 -1.24 3.74
N VAL A 206 -36.13 -1.12 4.53
CA VAL A 206 -36.44 -2.07 5.60
C VAL A 206 -36.73 -3.46 5.01
N ASN A 207 -37.57 -3.54 3.96
CA ASN A 207 -37.86 -4.80 3.30
C ASN A 207 -36.60 -5.42 2.67
N GLN A 208 -35.73 -4.61 2.09
CA GLN A 208 -34.45 -5.06 1.54
C GLN A 208 -33.56 -5.65 2.65
N ALA A 209 -33.49 -5.02 3.81
CA ALA A 209 -32.72 -5.51 4.96
C ALA A 209 -33.27 -6.85 5.47
N VAL A 210 -34.62 -6.98 5.58
CA VAL A 210 -35.28 -8.23 6.00
C VAL A 210 -35.00 -9.36 5.01
N THR A 211 -35.08 -9.08 3.71
CA THR A 211 -34.80 -10.08 2.67
C THR A 211 -33.37 -10.57 2.77
N ARG A 212 -32.42 -9.65 2.90
CA ARG A 212 -30.98 -10.02 3.10
C ARG A 212 -30.75 -10.84 4.36
N TYR A 213 -31.40 -10.48 5.47
CA TYR A 213 -31.24 -11.20 6.74
C TYR A 213 -31.74 -12.64 6.63
N ARG A 214 -32.82 -12.90 5.91
CA ARG A 214 -33.36 -14.26 5.70
C ARG A 214 -32.42 -15.14 4.84
N ASP A 215 -31.73 -14.54 3.89
CA ASP A 215 -30.87 -15.25 2.95
C ASP A 215 -29.39 -15.36 3.46
N LEU A 216 -29.08 -14.81 4.65
CA LEU A 216 -27.79 -15.02 5.26
C LEU A 216 -27.64 -16.47 5.75
N PRO A 217 -26.54 -17.15 5.40
CA PRO A 217 -26.26 -18.46 5.97
C PRO A 217 -26.17 -18.34 7.50
N THR A 218 -27.02 -19.07 8.21
CA THR A 218 -26.99 -19.13 9.66
C THR A 218 -25.62 -19.63 10.11
N PRO A 219 -24.92 -18.94 11.04
CA PRO A 219 -23.67 -19.44 11.58
C PRO A 219 -23.94 -20.78 12.28
N GLY A 220 -23.51 -21.90 11.67
CA GLY A 220 -23.63 -23.24 12.24
C GLY A 220 -24.73 -24.14 11.68
N GLY A 221 -25.48 -23.75 10.65
CA GLY A 221 -26.48 -24.60 10.01
C GLY A 221 -25.90 -25.47 8.91
N ALA A 222 -25.77 -26.78 9.16
CA ALA A 222 -25.57 -27.77 8.13
C ALA A 222 -26.75 -27.69 7.12
N THR A 223 -26.41 -27.66 5.85
CA THR A 223 -27.37 -27.87 4.75
C THR A 223 -28.02 -29.24 4.90
N THR A 224 -29.32 -29.25 5.12
CA THR A 224 -30.19 -30.41 4.86
C THR A 224 -30.62 -30.40 3.39
#